data_2bd6e39bded3b1b2cf46daf5962d4cfc
#
_entry.id   2bd6e39bded3b1b2cf46daf5962d4cfc
#
_cell.length_a   1.000
_cell.length_b   1.000
_cell.length_c   1.000
_cell.angle_alpha   90.00
_cell.angle_beta   90.00
_cell.angle_gamma   90.00
#
_symmetry.space_group_name_H-M   'P 1'
#
loop_
_entity.id
_entity.type
_entity.pdbx_description
1 polymer ?
#
loop_
_entity_poly.entity_id
_entity_poly.type
_entity_poly.pdbx_seq_one_letter_code
_entity_poly.pdbx_strand_id
1 'polypeptide(L)'
;MTREPRWIAGLAMIAAPLLLLTGMLLRLPVPFFFPHQLAAAADHPGRISAAYTCVLAGTLLLCPAVLALSARVRPGPGVLAAVLVVTGLFARVFHAGFDQAALALARHRGAGFATAFVADAYGDPHLFSYLSFTILLGWLVLAFAAWRAGVLHPVQAVGLVAMAVMPLGVLKGTTALSIVAVAGVAVALVPEGLRLLRTAPRPDFRLVAVAVPVVGLLAYVSTLG
;
A
#
# COMPACT_ATOMS: atom_id res chain seq x y z
N MET A 1 -21.98 2.67 8.97
CA MET A 1 -21.38 3.52 7.94
C MET A 1 -22.49 4.26 7.21
N THR A 2 -22.46 5.58 7.21
CA THR A 2 -23.33 6.44 6.40
C THR A 2 -23.17 6.11 4.92
N ARG A 3 -24.18 6.39 4.09
CA ARG A 3 -24.27 5.89 2.70
C ARG A 3 -23.13 6.36 1.75
N GLU A 4 -22.49 7.49 2.03
CA GLU A 4 -21.54 8.14 1.13
C GLU A 4 -20.10 7.51 1.05
N PRO A 5 -19.48 6.94 2.09
CA PRO A 5 -18.14 6.42 1.96
C PRO A 5 -18.00 5.04 1.28
N ARG A 6 -19.13 4.38 0.90
CA ARG A 6 -19.07 3.03 0.33
C ARG A 6 -18.39 2.97 -1.03
N TRP A 7 -18.58 3.96 -1.89
CA TRP A 7 -17.96 3.99 -3.21
C TRP A 7 -16.45 4.30 -3.12
N ILE A 8 -16.04 5.18 -2.18
CA ILE A 8 -14.60 5.44 -1.91
C ILE A 8 -13.92 4.15 -1.47
N ALA A 9 -14.51 3.44 -0.51
CA ALA A 9 -13.99 2.17 -0.03
C ALA A 9 -13.96 1.11 -1.13
N GLY A 10 -15.00 1.02 -1.95
CA GLY A 10 -15.05 0.10 -3.09
C GLY A 10 -13.98 0.38 -4.13
N LEU A 11 -13.78 1.65 -4.50
CA LEU A 11 -12.70 2.06 -5.39
C LEU A 11 -11.32 1.76 -4.79
N ALA A 12 -11.13 2.06 -3.50
CA ALA A 12 -9.88 1.78 -2.81
C ALA A 12 -9.55 0.28 -2.77
N MET A 13 -10.55 -0.59 -2.53
CA MET A 13 -10.36 -2.05 -2.54
C MET A 13 -9.96 -2.58 -3.91
N ILE A 14 -10.33 -1.91 -4.99
CA ILE A 14 -9.93 -2.31 -6.36
C ILE A 14 -8.59 -1.66 -6.73
N ALA A 15 -8.47 -0.35 -6.55
CA ALA A 15 -7.31 0.40 -7.02
C ALA A 15 -6.04 0.05 -6.22
N ALA A 16 -6.14 -0.21 -4.92
CA ALA A 16 -4.98 -0.52 -4.08
C ALA A 16 -4.16 -1.71 -4.60
N PRO A 17 -4.74 -2.93 -4.76
CA PRO A 17 -3.98 -4.06 -5.26
C PRO A 17 -3.51 -3.89 -6.71
N LEU A 18 -4.27 -3.19 -7.56
CA LEU A 18 -3.86 -2.94 -8.95
C LEU A 18 -2.63 -2.02 -9.00
N LEU A 19 -2.60 -0.95 -8.21
CA LEU A 19 -1.45 -0.05 -8.12
C LEU A 19 -0.23 -0.76 -7.53
N LEU A 20 -0.41 -1.56 -6.47
CA LEU A 20 0.67 -2.38 -5.92
C LEU A 20 1.25 -3.31 -6.98
N LEU A 21 0.39 -4.02 -7.72
CA LEU A 21 0.82 -4.93 -8.78
C LEU A 21 1.55 -4.19 -9.90
N THR A 22 1.01 -3.07 -10.35
CA THR A 22 1.65 -2.22 -11.37
C THR A 22 3.05 -1.79 -10.94
N GLY A 23 3.18 -1.28 -9.71
CA GLY A 23 4.49 -0.86 -9.20
C GLY A 23 5.49 -2.02 -9.08
N MET A 24 5.03 -3.22 -8.72
CA MET A 24 5.88 -4.41 -8.68
C MET A 24 6.31 -4.88 -10.06
N LEU A 25 5.41 -4.88 -11.04
CA LEU A 25 5.72 -5.28 -12.41
C LEU A 25 6.72 -4.32 -13.06
N LEU A 26 6.59 -3.00 -12.81
CA LEU A 26 7.51 -1.99 -13.35
C LEU A 26 8.96 -2.20 -12.88
N ARG A 27 9.18 -2.71 -11.67
CA ARG A 27 10.53 -2.97 -11.14
C ARG A 27 10.93 -4.45 -11.13
N LEU A 28 10.10 -5.34 -11.72
CA LEU A 28 10.40 -6.78 -11.82
C LEU A 28 11.77 -7.08 -12.45
N PRO A 29 12.23 -6.35 -13.50
CA PRO A 29 13.53 -6.59 -14.11
C PRO A 29 14.73 -6.18 -13.24
N VAL A 30 14.51 -5.46 -12.13
CA VAL A 30 15.58 -4.94 -11.27
C VAL A 30 15.84 -5.91 -10.12
N PRO A 31 17.10 -6.31 -9.86
CA PRO A 31 17.43 -7.19 -8.74
C PRO A 31 16.96 -6.64 -7.41
N PHE A 32 16.67 -7.54 -6.47
CA PHE A 32 15.91 -7.26 -5.25
C PHE A 32 16.54 -6.24 -4.28
N PHE A 33 17.87 -6.20 -4.15
CA PHE A 33 18.54 -5.40 -3.13
C PHE A 33 18.74 -3.93 -3.54
N PHE A 34 18.80 -3.06 -2.55
CA PHE A 34 18.84 -1.60 -2.69
C PHE A 34 19.93 -1.03 -3.62
N PRO A 35 21.17 -1.57 -3.70
CA PRO A 35 22.15 -1.03 -4.64
C PRO A 35 21.67 -1.08 -6.09
N HIS A 36 21.01 -2.17 -6.48
CA HIS A 36 20.48 -2.33 -7.83
C HIS A 36 19.26 -1.42 -8.09
N GLN A 37 18.41 -1.21 -7.07
CA GLN A 37 17.27 -0.30 -7.17
C GLN A 37 17.74 1.16 -7.37
N LEU A 38 18.82 1.57 -6.66
CA LEU A 38 19.41 2.90 -6.78
C LEU A 38 20.12 3.09 -8.13
N ALA A 39 20.85 2.10 -8.62
CA ALA A 39 21.45 2.12 -9.97
C ALA A 39 20.35 2.25 -11.04
N ALA A 40 19.30 1.41 -10.95
CA ALA A 40 18.18 1.50 -11.87
C ALA A 40 17.44 2.85 -11.81
N ALA A 41 17.43 3.52 -10.67
CA ALA A 41 16.85 4.85 -10.55
C ALA A 41 17.69 5.94 -11.24
N ALA A 42 19.00 5.77 -11.31
CA ALA A 42 19.87 6.65 -12.08
C ALA A 42 19.69 6.41 -13.58
N ASP A 43 19.63 5.14 -14.03
CA ASP A 43 19.55 4.76 -15.43
C ASP A 43 18.14 4.96 -16.03
N HIS A 44 17.09 4.67 -15.25
CA HIS A 44 15.69 4.71 -15.67
C HIS A 44 14.79 5.45 -14.68
N PRO A 45 15.03 6.76 -14.42
CA PRO A 45 14.41 7.51 -13.33
C PRO A 45 12.88 7.55 -13.42
N GLY A 46 12.32 7.70 -14.62
CA GLY A 46 10.87 7.75 -14.81
C GLY A 46 10.17 6.44 -14.43
N ARG A 47 10.72 5.29 -14.89
CA ARG A 47 10.16 3.96 -14.59
C ARG A 47 10.22 3.64 -13.10
N ILE A 48 11.37 3.87 -12.47
CA ILE A 48 11.57 3.55 -11.06
C ILE A 48 10.75 4.48 -10.17
N SER A 49 10.71 5.78 -10.48
CA SER A 49 9.84 6.73 -9.76
C SER A 49 8.37 6.34 -9.86
N ALA A 50 7.87 6.02 -11.06
CA ALA A 50 6.50 5.55 -11.25
C ALA A 50 6.22 4.26 -10.46
N ALA A 51 7.15 3.30 -10.45
CA ALA A 51 7.01 2.05 -9.71
C ALA A 51 6.83 2.28 -8.21
N TYR A 52 7.72 3.07 -7.59
CA TYR A 52 7.65 3.37 -6.16
C TYR A 52 6.43 4.24 -5.81
N THR A 53 6.05 5.18 -6.69
CA THR A 53 4.82 5.98 -6.51
C THR A 53 3.57 5.12 -6.56
N CYS A 54 3.48 4.17 -7.49
CA CYS A 54 2.36 3.21 -7.55
C CYS A 54 2.27 2.36 -6.28
N VAL A 55 3.41 1.86 -5.77
CA VAL A 55 3.43 1.08 -4.52
C VAL A 55 2.98 1.94 -3.33
N LEU A 56 3.46 3.18 -3.22
CA LEU A 56 3.06 4.11 -2.17
C LEU A 56 1.56 4.43 -2.25
N ALA A 57 1.06 4.79 -3.43
CA ALA A 57 -0.36 5.10 -3.64
C ALA A 57 -1.25 3.87 -3.32
N GLY A 58 -0.86 2.68 -3.77
CA GLY A 58 -1.54 1.44 -3.43
C GLY A 58 -1.55 1.19 -1.92
N THR A 59 -0.43 1.42 -1.24
CA THR A 59 -0.32 1.29 0.22
C THR A 59 -1.24 2.26 0.97
N LEU A 60 -1.32 3.52 0.52
CA LEU A 60 -2.23 4.52 1.09
C LEU A 60 -3.70 4.13 0.89
N LEU A 61 -4.06 3.64 -0.29
CA LEU A 61 -5.42 3.18 -0.58
C LEU A 61 -5.82 1.90 0.17
N LEU A 62 -4.85 1.10 0.63
CA LEU A 62 -5.16 -0.02 1.54
C LEU A 62 -5.77 0.47 2.86
N CYS A 63 -5.47 1.69 3.34
CA CYS A 63 -6.02 2.20 4.59
C CYS A 63 -7.56 2.27 4.57
N PRO A 64 -8.22 3.02 3.67
CA PRO A 64 -9.67 3.03 3.59
C PRO A 64 -10.26 1.65 3.23
N ALA A 65 -9.57 0.83 2.44
CA ALA A 65 -10.01 -0.53 2.12
C ALA A 65 -10.08 -1.41 3.38
N VAL A 66 -9.03 -1.39 4.21
CA VAL A 66 -8.94 -2.14 5.47
C VAL A 66 -9.97 -1.64 6.48
N LEU A 67 -10.12 -0.33 6.65
CA LEU A 67 -11.11 0.24 7.55
C LEU A 67 -12.53 -0.18 7.15
N ALA A 68 -12.86 -0.17 5.86
CA ALA A 68 -14.16 -0.59 5.38
C ALA A 68 -14.39 -2.11 5.55
N LEU A 69 -13.37 -2.93 5.35
CA LEU A 69 -13.45 -4.37 5.60
C LEU A 69 -13.62 -4.66 7.09
N SER A 70 -12.83 -4.03 7.94
CA SER A 70 -12.86 -4.19 9.40
C SER A 70 -14.19 -3.76 10.01
N ALA A 71 -14.82 -2.71 9.47
CA ALA A 71 -16.13 -2.23 9.91
C ALA A 71 -17.29 -3.24 9.68
N ARG A 72 -17.05 -4.27 8.88
CA ARG A 72 -18.01 -5.37 8.63
C ARG A 72 -17.79 -6.56 9.57
N VAL A 73 -16.72 -6.55 10.34
CA VAL A 73 -16.40 -7.54 11.37
C VAL A 73 -17.03 -7.08 12.70
N ARG A 74 -17.18 -8.01 13.66
CA ARG A 74 -17.62 -7.65 15.02
C ARG A 74 -16.70 -6.57 15.62
N PRO A 75 -17.24 -5.61 16.43
CA PRO A 75 -16.48 -4.42 16.84
C PRO A 75 -15.12 -4.71 17.49
N GLY A 76 -15.02 -5.65 18.43
CA GLY A 76 -13.75 -5.95 19.11
C GLY A 76 -12.67 -6.45 18.16
N PRO A 77 -12.83 -7.62 17.49
CA PRO A 77 -11.85 -8.15 16.54
C PRO A 77 -11.63 -7.25 15.32
N GLY A 78 -12.67 -6.56 14.84
CA GLY A 78 -12.57 -5.63 13.73
C GLY A 78 -11.70 -4.41 14.05
N VAL A 79 -11.88 -3.81 15.24
CA VAL A 79 -11.06 -2.68 15.69
C VAL A 79 -9.61 -3.10 15.89
N LEU A 80 -9.37 -4.24 16.57
CA LEU A 80 -8.00 -4.76 16.73
C LEU A 80 -7.30 -4.99 15.40
N ALA A 81 -7.98 -5.65 14.46
CA ALA A 81 -7.45 -5.88 13.12
C ALA A 81 -7.13 -4.57 12.39
N ALA A 82 -8.05 -3.58 12.45
CA ALA A 82 -7.85 -2.28 11.84
C ALA A 82 -6.63 -1.57 12.43
N VAL A 83 -6.51 -1.51 13.76
CA VAL A 83 -5.38 -0.86 14.44
C VAL A 83 -4.06 -1.49 14.03
N LEU A 84 -3.95 -2.83 14.07
CA LEU A 84 -2.72 -3.52 13.69
C LEU A 84 -2.33 -3.29 12.23
N VAL A 85 -3.28 -3.45 11.30
CA VAL A 85 -2.98 -3.25 9.87
C VAL A 85 -2.64 -1.80 9.57
N VAL A 86 -3.40 -0.83 10.09
CA VAL A 86 -3.15 0.60 9.85
C VAL A 86 -1.79 1.02 10.42
N THR A 87 -1.43 0.56 11.62
CA THR A 87 -0.09 0.78 12.19
C THR A 87 0.99 0.20 11.27
N GLY A 88 0.80 -1.02 10.75
CA GLY A 88 1.69 -1.62 9.78
C GLY A 88 1.78 -0.86 8.44
N LEU A 89 0.67 -0.28 7.98
CA LEU A 89 0.66 0.58 6.78
C LEU A 89 1.43 1.88 7.02
N PHE A 90 1.33 2.50 8.21
CA PHE A 90 2.16 3.66 8.55
C PHE A 90 3.64 3.34 8.55
N ALA A 91 4.05 2.18 9.08
CA ALA A 91 5.43 1.73 8.99
C ALA A 91 5.89 1.58 7.52
N ARG A 92 5.04 1.05 6.63
CA ARG A 92 5.35 0.97 5.19
C ARG A 92 5.43 2.33 4.52
N VAL A 93 4.56 3.28 4.89
CA VAL A 93 4.61 4.66 4.37
C VAL A 93 5.89 5.37 4.81
N PHE A 94 6.33 5.17 6.07
CA PHE A 94 7.61 5.68 6.55
C PHE A 94 8.78 5.15 5.71
N HIS A 95 8.85 3.83 5.49
CA HIS A 95 9.88 3.23 4.62
C HIS A 95 9.80 3.77 3.18
N ALA A 96 8.59 3.95 2.64
CA ALA A 96 8.42 4.52 1.31
C ALA A 96 8.90 5.99 1.23
N GLY A 97 8.76 6.78 2.31
CA GLY A 97 9.35 8.11 2.42
C GLY A 97 10.88 8.08 2.34
N PHE A 98 11.50 7.14 3.07
CA PHE A 98 12.94 6.91 3.00
C PHE A 98 13.36 6.44 1.59
N ASP A 99 12.61 5.53 0.96
CA ASP A 99 12.84 5.09 -0.42
C ASP A 99 12.86 6.29 -1.38
N GLN A 100 11.89 7.19 -1.29
CA GLN A 100 11.81 8.39 -2.14
C GLN A 100 13.01 9.33 -1.94
N ALA A 101 13.45 9.53 -0.69
CA ALA A 101 14.64 10.33 -0.39
C ALA A 101 15.91 9.69 -0.99
N ALA A 102 16.09 8.38 -0.83
CA ALA A 102 17.24 7.67 -1.38
C ALA A 102 17.24 7.66 -2.92
N LEU A 103 16.06 7.51 -3.55
CA LEU A 103 15.92 7.62 -5.02
C LEU A 103 16.24 9.04 -5.52
N ALA A 104 15.87 10.08 -4.77
CA ALA A 104 16.25 11.46 -5.09
C ALA A 104 17.76 11.66 -4.98
N LEU A 105 18.41 11.14 -3.93
CA LEU A 105 19.86 11.15 -3.80
C LEU A 105 20.56 10.44 -4.96
N ALA A 106 20.06 9.28 -5.39
CA ALA A 106 20.62 8.55 -6.53
C ALA A 106 20.56 9.37 -7.82
N ARG A 107 19.49 10.12 -8.04
CA ARG A 107 19.32 10.98 -9.22
C ARG A 107 20.19 12.23 -9.19
N HIS A 108 20.33 12.88 -8.03
CA HIS A 108 21.00 14.18 -7.92
C HIS A 108 22.47 14.11 -7.50
N ARG A 109 22.86 13.06 -6.77
CA ARG A 109 24.22 12.87 -6.22
C ARG A 109 24.92 11.59 -6.72
N GLY A 110 24.21 10.78 -7.52
CA GLY A 110 24.69 9.52 -8.06
C GLY A 110 24.40 8.31 -7.19
N ALA A 111 24.30 7.14 -7.84
CA ALA A 111 23.94 5.87 -7.20
C ALA A 111 24.93 5.43 -6.11
N GLY A 112 26.25 5.70 -6.31
CA GLY A 112 27.28 5.35 -5.32
C GLY A 112 27.09 6.09 -3.99
N PHE A 113 26.84 7.40 -4.04
CA PHE A 113 26.58 8.20 -2.84
C PHE A 113 25.31 7.72 -2.13
N ALA A 114 24.21 7.51 -2.88
CA ALA A 114 22.96 7.03 -2.32
C ALA A 114 23.10 5.63 -1.70
N THR A 115 23.90 4.75 -2.31
CA THR A 115 24.17 3.41 -1.79
C THR A 115 24.91 3.48 -0.45
N ALA A 116 25.95 4.31 -0.32
CA ALA A 116 26.67 4.51 0.94
C ALA A 116 25.73 5.04 2.03
N PHE A 117 24.93 6.09 1.71
CA PHE A 117 23.96 6.65 2.64
C PHE A 117 22.95 5.61 3.15
N VAL A 118 22.39 4.79 2.25
CA VAL A 118 21.43 3.74 2.65
C VAL A 118 22.13 2.66 3.46
N ALA A 119 23.37 2.27 3.12
CA ALA A 119 24.11 1.27 3.86
C ALA A 119 24.41 1.72 5.30
N ASP A 120 24.78 2.97 5.49
CA ASP A 120 25.07 3.55 6.81
C ASP A 120 23.80 3.64 7.68
N ALA A 121 22.67 4.04 7.09
CA ALA A 121 21.40 4.20 7.81
C ALA A 121 20.60 2.88 7.97
N TYR A 122 21.00 1.80 7.29
CA TYR A 122 20.17 0.60 7.17
C TYR A 122 19.94 -0.13 8.49
N GLY A 123 20.89 -0.05 9.40
CA GLY A 123 20.87 -0.74 10.71
C GLY A 123 20.32 0.11 11.85
N ASP A 124 20.04 1.38 11.62
CA ASP A 124 19.66 2.30 12.70
C ASP A 124 18.24 1.98 13.21
N PRO A 125 18.10 1.70 14.53
CA PRO A 125 16.80 1.43 15.10
C PRO A 125 15.95 2.70 15.18
N HIS A 126 14.70 2.60 14.75
CA HIS A 126 13.70 3.66 14.84
C HIS A 126 12.36 3.06 15.30
N LEU A 127 11.38 3.90 15.66
CA LEU A 127 10.08 3.46 16.18
C LEU A 127 9.45 2.34 15.35
N PHE A 128 9.47 2.46 14.01
CA PHE A 128 8.85 1.47 13.13
C PHE A 128 9.63 0.15 13.02
N SER A 129 10.91 0.11 13.44
CA SER A 129 11.63 -1.16 13.58
C SER A 129 10.96 -2.04 14.65
N TYR A 130 10.56 -1.43 15.76
CA TYR A 130 9.85 -2.11 16.86
C TYR A 130 8.40 -2.43 16.51
N LEU A 131 7.75 -1.64 15.65
CA LEU A 131 6.37 -1.86 15.23
C LEU A 131 6.23 -2.76 13.99
N SER A 132 7.33 -3.25 13.42
CA SER A 132 7.33 -4.07 12.20
C SER A 132 6.48 -5.34 12.32
N PHE A 133 6.34 -5.91 13.53
CA PHE A 133 5.47 -7.07 13.77
C PHE A 133 4.00 -6.80 13.40
N THR A 134 3.53 -5.55 13.46
CA THR A 134 2.15 -5.20 13.12
C THR A 134 1.87 -5.41 11.64
N ILE A 135 2.91 -5.29 10.79
CA ILE A 135 2.82 -5.52 9.33
C ILE A 135 2.47 -6.98 9.03
N LEU A 136 2.99 -7.91 9.81
CA LEU A 136 2.71 -9.33 9.66
C LEU A 136 1.43 -9.71 10.40
N LEU A 137 1.37 -9.43 11.70
CA LEU A 137 0.29 -9.87 12.58
C LEU A 137 -1.05 -9.24 12.18
N GLY A 138 -1.05 -7.99 11.74
CA GLY A 138 -2.27 -7.27 11.35
C GLY A 138 -3.04 -7.99 10.24
N TRP A 139 -2.35 -8.45 9.21
CA TRP A 139 -2.99 -9.16 8.08
C TRP A 139 -3.53 -10.52 8.49
N LEU A 140 -2.83 -11.24 9.36
CA LEU A 140 -3.30 -12.53 9.91
C LEU A 140 -4.58 -12.33 10.74
N VAL A 141 -4.58 -11.35 11.64
CA VAL A 141 -5.74 -11.04 12.49
C VAL A 141 -6.93 -10.58 11.65
N LEU A 142 -6.71 -9.70 10.65
CA LEU A 142 -7.76 -9.21 9.76
C LEU A 142 -8.38 -10.37 8.94
N ALA A 143 -7.54 -11.20 8.34
CA ALA A 143 -7.99 -12.32 7.53
C ALA A 143 -8.82 -13.31 8.35
N PHE A 144 -8.32 -13.70 9.52
CA PHE A 144 -9.01 -14.61 10.43
C PHE A 144 -10.34 -14.02 10.93
N ALA A 145 -10.32 -12.77 11.38
CA ALA A 145 -11.51 -12.09 11.89
C ALA A 145 -12.59 -11.92 10.81
N ALA A 146 -12.20 -11.54 9.59
CA ALA A 146 -13.12 -11.38 8.47
C ALA A 146 -13.69 -12.71 7.98
N TRP A 147 -12.89 -13.77 7.97
CA TRP A 147 -13.36 -15.12 7.69
C TRP A 147 -14.35 -15.63 8.75
N ARG A 148 -14.00 -15.53 10.03
CA ARG A 148 -14.87 -15.94 11.15
C ARG A 148 -16.20 -15.18 11.21
N ALA A 149 -16.20 -13.94 10.73
CA ALA A 149 -17.41 -13.12 10.62
C ALA A 149 -18.24 -13.42 9.35
N GLY A 150 -17.80 -14.34 8.48
CA GLY A 150 -18.48 -14.63 7.21
C GLY A 150 -18.39 -13.49 6.19
N VAL A 151 -17.49 -12.53 6.39
CA VAL A 151 -17.28 -11.40 5.47
C VAL A 151 -16.46 -11.82 4.27
N LEU A 152 -15.44 -12.66 4.49
CA LEU A 152 -14.58 -13.22 3.44
C LEU A 152 -14.78 -14.73 3.32
N HIS A 153 -14.78 -15.24 2.08
CA HIS A 153 -14.68 -16.66 1.81
C HIS A 153 -13.27 -17.16 2.19
N PRO A 154 -13.07 -18.46 2.57
CA PRO A 154 -11.75 -18.99 2.93
C PRO A 154 -10.63 -18.66 1.94
N VAL A 155 -10.87 -18.78 0.64
CA VAL A 155 -9.88 -18.44 -0.41
C VAL A 155 -9.48 -16.96 -0.35
N GLN A 156 -10.43 -16.06 -0.12
CA GLN A 156 -10.17 -14.64 0.04
C GLN A 156 -9.35 -14.36 1.33
N ALA A 157 -9.66 -15.06 2.41
CA ALA A 157 -8.93 -14.93 3.67
C ALA A 157 -7.47 -15.40 3.51
N VAL A 158 -7.24 -16.54 2.85
CA VAL A 158 -5.89 -17.01 2.52
C VAL A 158 -5.15 -16.01 1.63
N GLY A 159 -5.84 -15.46 0.62
CA GLY A 159 -5.28 -14.39 -0.22
C GLY A 159 -4.87 -13.16 0.59
N LEU A 160 -5.65 -12.76 1.58
CA LEU A 160 -5.32 -11.63 2.45
C LEU A 160 -4.13 -11.92 3.38
N VAL A 161 -4.03 -13.16 3.89
CA VAL A 161 -2.86 -13.64 4.66
C VAL A 161 -1.56 -13.52 3.87
N ALA A 162 -1.60 -13.73 2.55
CA ALA A 162 -0.42 -13.63 1.71
C ALA A 162 0.28 -12.25 1.80
N MET A 163 -0.44 -11.19 2.19
CA MET A 163 0.16 -9.88 2.42
C MET A 163 1.14 -9.86 3.60
N ALA A 164 1.02 -10.78 4.55
CA ALA A 164 1.92 -10.90 5.69
C ALA A 164 3.37 -11.29 5.27
N VAL A 165 3.52 -11.98 4.13
CA VAL A 165 4.84 -12.39 3.61
C VAL A 165 5.44 -11.38 2.62
N MET A 166 4.80 -10.24 2.40
CA MET A 166 5.35 -9.20 1.55
C MET A 166 6.64 -8.63 2.15
N PRO A 167 7.74 -8.54 1.37
CA PRO A 167 9.03 -8.07 1.87
C PRO A 167 8.95 -6.75 2.62
N LEU A 168 9.73 -6.65 3.69
CA LEU A 168 9.91 -5.48 4.55
C LEU A 168 11.29 -4.88 4.34
N GLY A 169 11.40 -3.58 4.60
CA GLY A 169 12.66 -2.83 4.56
C GLY A 169 12.73 -1.87 3.38
N VAL A 170 13.82 -1.11 3.37
CA VAL A 170 14.09 0.00 2.45
C VAL A 170 14.49 -0.55 1.08
N LEU A 171 13.99 0.08 0.01
CA LEU A 171 14.38 -0.16 -1.38
C LEU A 171 14.37 -1.65 -1.78
N LYS A 172 13.40 -2.40 -1.29
CA LYS A 172 13.24 -3.80 -1.68
C LYS A 172 12.61 -3.89 -3.06
N GLY A 173 13.24 -4.63 -3.95
CA GLY A 173 12.73 -4.95 -5.27
C GLY A 173 11.52 -5.88 -5.25
N THR A 174 11.16 -6.40 -6.41
CA THR A 174 10.08 -7.36 -6.57
C THR A 174 10.61 -8.79 -6.57
N THR A 175 9.93 -9.68 -5.84
CA THR A 175 10.14 -11.12 -5.87
C THR A 175 8.86 -11.83 -6.35
N ALA A 176 8.96 -13.09 -6.73
CA ALA A 176 7.77 -13.89 -7.03
C ALA A 176 6.80 -13.92 -5.85
N LEU A 177 7.32 -13.98 -4.62
CA LEU A 177 6.51 -13.95 -3.41
C LEU A 177 5.76 -12.62 -3.24
N SER A 178 6.37 -11.49 -3.62
CA SER A 178 5.70 -10.18 -3.63
C SER A 178 4.50 -10.15 -4.57
N ILE A 179 4.65 -10.75 -5.76
CA ILE A 179 3.57 -10.83 -6.76
C ILE A 179 2.44 -11.71 -6.22
N VAL A 180 2.76 -12.87 -5.62
CA VAL A 180 1.78 -13.77 -5.01
C VAL A 180 1.04 -13.05 -3.87
N ALA A 181 1.75 -12.30 -3.02
CA ALA A 181 1.14 -11.53 -1.94
C ALA A 181 0.12 -10.51 -2.46
N VAL A 182 0.47 -9.74 -3.48
CA VAL A 182 -0.44 -8.73 -4.05
C VAL A 182 -1.58 -9.36 -4.84
N ALA A 183 -1.33 -10.45 -5.56
CA ALA A 183 -2.39 -11.22 -6.22
C ALA A 183 -3.39 -11.76 -5.19
N GLY A 184 -2.91 -12.25 -4.04
CA GLY A 184 -3.75 -12.68 -2.92
C GLY A 184 -4.63 -11.54 -2.38
N VAL A 185 -4.05 -10.35 -2.18
CA VAL A 185 -4.82 -9.15 -1.78
C VAL A 185 -5.85 -8.79 -2.84
N ALA A 186 -5.53 -8.89 -4.13
CA ALA A 186 -6.50 -8.65 -5.21
C ALA A 186 -7.66 -9.65 -5.16
N VAL A 187 -7.38 -10.94 -4.96
CA VAL A 187 -8.41 -11.98 -4.78
C VAL A 187 -9.30 -11.68 -3.57
N ALA A 188 -8.74 -11.13 -2.50
CA ALA A 188 -9.50 -10.79 -1.30
C ALA A 188 -10.35 -9.52 -1.48
N LEU A 189 -9.75 -8.44 -1.97
CA LEU A 189 -10.36 -7.11 -1.92
C LEU A 189 -11.18 -6.76 -3.17
N VAL A 190 -10.76 -7.17 -4.38
CA VAL A 190 -11.44 -6.76 -5.62
C VAL A 190 -12.91 -7.22 -5.66
N PRO A 191 -13.26 -8.48 -5.32
CA PRO A 191 -14.66 -8.90 -5.30
C PRO A 191 -15.48 -8.11 -4.28
N GLU A 192 -14.93 -7.78 -3.12
CA GLU A 192 -15.59 -6.98 -2.09
C GLU A 192 -15.76 -5.52 -2.53
N GLY A 193 -14.76 -4.96 -3.19
CA GLY A 193 -14.84 -3.64 -3.81
C GLY A 193 -15.94 -3.55 -4.86
N LEU A 194 -16.01 -4.53 -5.77
CA LEU A 194 -17.07 -4.62 -6.79
C LEU A 194 -18.46 -4.75 -6.14
N ARG A 195 -18.60 -5.57 -5.08
CA ARG A 195 -19.84 -5.71 -4.32
C ARG A 195 -20.27 -4.37 -3.71
N LEU A 196 -19.33 -3.64 -3.09
CA LEU A 196 -19.61 -2.33 -2.52
C LEU A 196 -20.05 -1.32 -3.58
N LEU A 197 -19.38 -1.27 -4.73
CA LEU A 197 -19.71 -0.35 -5.82
C LEU A 197 -21.09 -0.65 -6.42
N ARG A 198 -21.47 -1.94 -6.56
CA ARG A 198 -22.79 -2.34 -7.08
C ARG A 198 -23.93 -1.97 -6.13
N THR A 199 -23.67 -1.93 -4.82
CA THR A 199 -24.68 -1.65 -3.78
C THR A 199 -24.63 -0.22 -3.26
N ALA A 200 -23.60 0.56 -3.63
CA ALA A 200 -23.48 1.96 -3.25
C ALA A 200 -24.48 2.82 -4.01
N PRO A 201 -25.07 3.82 -3.36
CA PRO A 201 -25.80 4.85 -4.09
C PRO A 201 -24.84 5.56 -5.04
N ARG A 202 -25.34 5.96 -6.20
CA ARG A 202 -24.51 6.75 -7.13
C ARG A 202 -24.00 7.99 -6.42
N PRO A 203 -22.69 8.33 -6.56
CA PRO A 203 -22.16 9.57 -5.98
C PRO A 203 -22.93 10.76 -6.57
N ASP A 204 -23.19 11.77 -5.75
CA ASP A 204 -23.76 13.02 -6.24
C ASP A 204 -22.74 13.63 -7.22
N PHE A 205 -23.13 13.69 -8.47
CA PHE A 205 -22.30 14.22 -9.55
C PHE A 205 -21.84 15.66 -9.26
N ARG A 206 -22.68 16.46 -8.59
CA ARG A 206 -22.34 17.83 -8.21
C ARG A 206 -21.20 17.87 -7.19
N LEU A 207 -21.27 16.96 -6.20
CA LEU A 207 -20.19 16.84 -5.19
C LEU A 207 -18.88 16.39 -5.84
N VAL A 208 -18.91 15.42 -6.76
CA VAL A 208 -17.72 14.96 -7.49
C VAL A 208 -17.16 16.07 -8.38
N ALA A 209 -18.03 16.80 -9.10
CA ALA A 209 -17.65 17.90 -9.97
C ALA A 209 -16.96 19.06 -9.22
N VAL A 210 -17.27 19.26 -7.96
CA VAL A 210 -16.61 20.25 -7.10
C VAL A 210 -15.37 19.65 -6.41
N ALA A 211 -15.48 18.45 -5.87
CA ALA A 211 -14.40 17.84 -5.09
C ALA A 211 -13.15 17.56 -5.94
N VAL A 212 -13.31 17.07 -7.17
CA VAL A 212 -12.17 16.73 -8.03
C VAL A 212 -11.30 17.95 -8.36
N PRO A 213 -11.85 19.10 -8.83
CA PRO A 213 -11.06 20.31 -9.06
C PRO A 213 -10.44 20.87 -7.77
N VAL A 214 -11.18 20.86 -6.65
CA VAL A 214 -10.66 21.33 -5.36
C VAL A 214 -9.49 20.50 -4.89
N VAL A 215 -9.61 19.18 -4.92
CA VAL A 215 -8.50 18.26 -4.56
C VAL A 215 -7.32 18.45 -5.52
N GLY A 216 -7.58 18.58 -6.82
CA GLY A 216 -6.54 18.86 -7.82
C GLY A 216 -5.82 20.18 -7.56
N LEU A 217 -6.56 21.25 -7.24
CA LEU A 217 -5.98 22.54 -6.88
C LEU A 217 -5.15 22.46 -5.58
N LEU A 218 -5.67 21.83 -4.54
CA LEU A 218 -4.95 21.64 -3.28
C LEU A 218 -3.67 20.81 -3.48
N ALA A 219 -3.76 19.73 -4.27
CA ALA A 219 -2.59 18.95 -4.64
C ALA A 219 -1.55 19.77 -5.39
N TYR A 220 -1.97 20.61 -6.35
CA TYR A 220 -1.08 21.52 -7.06
C TYR A 220 -0.43 22.54 -6.12
N VAL A 221 -1.22 23.22 -5.29
CA VAL A 221 -0.72 24.23 -4.32
C VAL A 221 0.28 23.58 -3.34
N SER A 222 0.05 22.34 -2.91
CA SER A 222 0.98 21.63 -2.03
C SER A 222 2.33 21.30 -2.68
N THR A 223 2.46 21.41 -3.99
CA THR A 223 3.75 21.27 -4.71
C THR A 223 4.56 22.57 -4.78
N LEU A 224 3.97 23.70 -4.39
CA LEU A 224 4.59 25.01 -4.46
C LEU A 224 5.29 25.43 -3.15
N GLY A 225 5.10 24.65 -2.06
CA GLY A 225 5.71 24.86 -0.72
C GLY A 225 6.77 23.81 -0.40
#